data_3ea0bea22d4c25c1798935988beaa1cd
#
_entry.id   3ea0bea22d4c25c1798935988beaa1cd
#
_cell.length_a   1.000
_cell.length_b   1.000
_cell.length_c   1.000
_cell.angle_alpha   90.00
_cell.angle_beta   90.00
_cell.angle_gamma   90.00
#
_symmetry.space_group_name_H-M   'P 1'
#
loop_
_entity.id
_entity.type
_entity.pdbx_description
1 polymer ?
#
loop_
_entity_poly.entity_id
_entity_poly.type
_entity_poly.pdbx_seq_one_letter_code
_entity_poly.pdbx_strand_id
1 'polypeptide(L)'
;MAPSEASTLPSVASCAVTPGAAAATTQYHEGMKEYIDFHTHHPSLRGERVIQDGVDTRGRHPWHLSQPVPPHKTNIMAIGESGLDRLCDTPYDQQLLVFREEVAISEELQLPLFLHCVRAIDDVLRIRHELHARQPIIWHGYRGSTQQLEQLLPHGFYFSFGHHFNAKALQACPLDRLLLETDDDSLHPINELYENVAQQRHITLDSLVRQMHTNFHTLFSLSRET
;
A
#
# COMPACT_ATOMS: atom_id res chain seq x y z
N MET A 1 58.22 -60.17 26.13
CA MET A 1 57.98 -60.59 24.75
C MET A 1 56.56 -60.20 24.40
N ALA A 2 56.42 -59.42 23.43
CA ALA A 2 55.23 -58.94 22.69
C ALA A 2 55.25 -57.43 22.58
N PRO A 3 55.04 -56.91 21.38
CA PRO A 3 55.30 -55.53 21.11
C PRO A 3 54.05 -54.67 21.29
N SER A 4 54.27 -53.40 21.61
CA SER A 4 53.30 -52.32 21.74
C SER A 4 52.73 -51.94 20.40
N GLU A 5 51.41 -51.86 20.31
CA GLU A 5 50.69 -51.22 19.20
C GLU A 5 50.36 -49.76 19.53
N ALA A 6 50.86 -48.88 18.70
CA ALA A 6 50.60 -47.47 18.76
C ALA A 6 49.23 -47.16 18.13
N SER A 7 48.27 -46.59 18.92
CA SER A 7 46.99 -46.11 18.46
C SER A 7 47.19 -44.72 17.91
N THR A 8 46.92 -44.55 16.60
CA THR A 8 46.84 -43.29 15.91
C THR A 8 45.41 -42.74 16.03
N LEU A 9 45.24 -41.56 16.62
CA LEU A 9 44.00 -40.81 16.65
C LEU A 9 43.74 -40.17 15.28
N PRO A 10 42.47 -40.14 14.80
CA PRO A 10 42.15 -39.47 13.58
C PRO A 10 41.97 -37.96 13.81
N SER A 11 42.51 -37.20 12.85
CA SER A 11 42.43 -35.74 12.68
C SER A 11 41.01 -35.27 12.64
N VAL A 12 40.65 -34.26 13.47
CA VAL A 12 39.41 -33.52 13.42
C VAL A 12 39.36 -32.64 12.16
N ALA A 13 38.48 -32.97 11.25
CA ALA A 13 38.20 -32.16 10.08
C ALA A 13 37.48 -30.86 10.53
N SER A 14 38.09 -29.73 10.19
CA SER A 14 37.54 -28.39 10.34
C SER A 14 36.26 -28.25 9.48
N CYS A 15 35.13 -28.07 10.12
CA CYS A 15 33.90 -27.76 9.44
C CYS A 15 33.89 -26.25 9.07
N ALA A 16 34.14 -25.96 7.79
CA ALA A 16 34.05 -24.62 7.25
C ALA A 16 32.56 -24.19 7.23
N VAL A 17 32.25 -23.17 8.01
CA VAL A 17 30.95 -22.48 7.96
C VAL A 17 30.88 -21.68 6.67
N THR A 18 30.05 -22.07 5.75
CA THR A 18 29.71 -21.30 4.56
C THR A 18 28.74 -20.19 4.95
N PRO A 19 29.03 -18.93 4.64
CA PRO A 19 28.03 -17.84 4.76
C PRO A 19 27.18 -17.86 3.49
N GLY A 20 25.98 -18.41 3.59
CA GLY A 20 25.02 -18.48 2.50
C GLY A 20 23.67 -17.94 2.90
N ALA A 21 23.57 -16.63 3.11
CA ALA A 21 22.31 -15.91 2.97
C ALA A 21 22.48 -14.98 1.78
N ALA A 22 22.22 -15.49 0.58
CA ALA A 22 22.09 -14.67 -0.60
C ALA A 22 20.85 -13.77 -0.42
N ALA A 23 21.09 -12.49 -0.12
CA ALA A 23 20.10 -11.46 -0.36
C ALA A 23 19.66 -11.58 -1.82
N ALA A 24 18.38 -11.84 -2.05
CA ALA A 24 17.79 -11.79 -3.38
C ALA A 24 17.86 -10.34 -3.86
N THR A 25 18.97 -10.01 -4.51
CA THR A 25 19.10 -8.76 -5.26
C THR A 25 18.24 -8.93 -6.49
N THR A 26 17.03 -8.40 -6.46
CA THR A 26 16.20 -8.24 -7.66
C THR A 26 17.01 -7.43 -8.65
N GLN A 27 17.53 -8.08 -9.69
CA GLN A 27 18.16 -7.40 -10.81
C GLN A 27 17.09 -6.60 -11.54
N TYR A 28 17.06 -5.29 -11.30
CA TYR A 28 16.30 -4.36 -12.14
C TYR A 28 16.94 -4.40 -13.53
N HIS A 29 16.19 -4.88 -14.51
CA HIS A 29 16.57 -4.75 -15.92
C HIS A 29 16.69 -3.26 -16.25
N GLU A 30 17.89 -2.79 -16.58
CA GLU A 30 18.09 -1.48 -17.19
C GLU A 30 17.35 -1.46 -18.53
N GLY A 31 16.16 -0.82 -18.56
CA GLY A 31 15.43 -0.63 -19.81
C GLY A 31 13.96 -0.26 -19.69
N MET A 32 13.21 -0.76 -18.72
CA MET A 32 11.82 -0.34 -18.53
C MET A 32 11.56 -0.04 -17.06
N LYS A 33 11.14 1.20 -16.80
CA LYS A 33 10.68 1.60 -15.45
C LYS A 33 9.31 0.98 -15.24
N GLU A 34 9.18 0.04 -14.30
CA GLU A 34 7.89 -0.46 -13.89
C GLU A 34 7.25 0.58 -12.96
N TYR A 35 6.30 1.34 -13.47
CA TYR A 35 5.49 2.24 -12.65
C TYR A 35 4.46 1.44 -11.87
N ILE A 36 4.05 1.94 -10.71
CA ILE A 36 2.99 1.37 -9.88
C ILE A 36 1.88 2.39 -9.78
N ASP A 37 0.68 1.99 -10.18
CA ASP A 37 -0.56 2.71 -9.97
C ASP A 37 -1.25 2.10 -8.74
N PHE A 38 -1.27 2.84 -7.63
CA PHE A 38 -1.72 2.31 -6.35
C PHE A 38 -3.24 2.23 -6.21
N HIS A 39 -3.99 2.90 -7.06
CA HIS A 39 -5.45 2.80 -7.10
C HIS A 39 -5.96 3.22 -8.47
N THR A 40 -6.72 2.32 -9.11
CA THR A 40 -7.36 2.60 -10.38
C THR A 40 -8.60 1.74 -10.58
N HIS A 41 -9.59 2.26 -11.31
CA HIS A 41 -10.75 1.48 -11.78
C HIS A 41 -10.50 0.81 -13.13
N HIS A 42 -9.33 1.00 -13.72
CA HIS A 42 -8.98 0.49 -15.05
C HIS A 42 -7.90 -0.61 -14.98
N PRO A 43 -7.91 -1.59 -15.90
CA PRO A 43 -6.78 -2.51 -16.01
C PRO A 43 -5.53 -1.79 -16.51
N SER A 44 -4.34 -2.39 -16.28
CA SER A 44 -3.09 -1.87 -16.83
C SER A 44 -3.20 -1.67 -18.35
N LEU A 45 -2.90 -0.47 -18.80
CA LEU A 45 -3.00 -0.07 -20.22
C LEU A 45 -1.65 -0.10 -20.94
N ARG A 46 -0.53 0.06 -20.22
CA ARG A 46 0.81 0.26 -20.79
C ARG A 46 1.88 -0.60 -20.11
N GLY A 47 1.49 -1.62 -19.34
CA GLY A 47 2.39 -2.54 -18.65
C GLY A 47 2.85 -2.05 -17.27
N GLU A 48 2.22 -0.98 -16.74
CA GLU A 48 2.37 -0.59 -15.34
C GLU A 48 1.78 -1.66 -14.42
N ARG A 49 2.29 -1.76 -13.19
CA ARG A 49 1.64 -2.54 -12.13
C ARG A 49 0.48 -1.73 -11.58
N VAL A 50 -0.71 -2.30 -11.54
CA VAL A 50 -1.91 -1.64 -11.00
C VAL A 50 -2.41 -2.37 -9.77
N ILE A 51 -3.03 -1.62 -8.84
CA ILE A 51 -3.95 -2.15 -7.83
C ILE A 51 -5.33 -1.72 -8.30
N GLN A 52 -6.03 -2.64 -8.93
CA GLN A 52 -7.33 -2.37 -9.53
C GLN A 52 -8.45 -2.60 -8.50
N ASP A 53 -9.30 -1.58 -8.33
CA ASP A 53 -10.46 -1.70 -7.45
C ASP A 53 -11.43 -2.79 -7.94
N GLY A 54 -12.01 -3.52 -6.97
CA GLY A 54 -12.89 -4.66 -7.25
C GLY A 54 -12.19 -5.91 -7.83
N VAL A 55 -10.88 -5.84 -8.15
CA VAL A 55 -10.06 -6.96 -8.64
C VAL A 55 -9.02 -7.36 -7.61
N ASP A 56 -8.17 -6.42 -7.20
CA ASP A 56 -7.11 -6.61 -6.21
C ASP A 56 -7.55 -6.15 -4.82
N THR A 57 -8.62 -5.38 -4.76
CA THR A 57 -9.25 -4.92 -3.52
C THR A 57 -10.67 -5.45 -3.39
N ARG A 58 -11.21 -5.38 -2.18
CA ARG A 58 -12.59 -5.73 -1.87
C ARG A 58 -13.11 -4.85 -0.76
N GLY A 59 -14.15 -4.10 -1.06
CA GLY A 59 -14.83 -3.22 -0.11
C GLY A 59 -16.21 -2.81 -0.58
N ARG A 60 -16.86 -1.97 0.22
CA ARG A 60 -18.17 -1.36 -0.10
C ARG A 60 -18.00 0.15 -0.12
N HIS A 61 -17.98 0.68 -1.34
CA HIS A 61 -17.89 2.12 -1.55
C HIS A 61 -19.13 2.83 -0.95
N PRO A 62 -18.98 3.98 -0.27
CA PRO A 62 -20.12 4.68 0.38
C PRO A 62 -21.24 5.08 -0.58
N TRP A 63 -20.97 5.20 -1.87
CA TRP A 63 -22.00 5.49 -2.88
C TRP A 63 -22.86 4.28 -3.25
N HIS A 64 -22.40 3.05 -2.97
CA HIS A 64 -22.97 1.80 -3.49
C HIS A 64 -23.11 0.70 -2.44
N LEU A 65 -23.48 1.03 -1.21
CA LEU A 65 -23.57 0.07 -0.09
C LEU A 65 -24.53 -1.08 -0.30
N SER A 66 -25.53 -0.91 -1.17
CA SER A 66 -26.51 -1.96 -1.51
C SER A 66 -25.97 -3.00 -2.51
N GLN A 67 -24.84 -2.74 -3.15
CA GLN A 67 -24.24 -3.70 -4.05
C GLN A 67 -23.69 -4.90 -3.27
N PRO A 68 -23.89 -6.12 -3.75
CA PRO A 68 -23.31 -7.29 -3.11
C PRO A 68 -21.77 -7.18 -3.15
N VAL A 69 -21.16 -7.40 -2.00
CA VAL A 69 -19.70 -7.54 -1.94
C VAL A 69 -19.31 -8.74 -2.81
N PRO A 70 -18.38 -8.60 -3.74
CA PRO A 70 -17.89 -9.74 -4.51
C PRO A 70 -17.45 -10.87 -3.58
N PRO A 71 -17.71 -12.15 -3.92
CA PRO A 71 -17.32 -13.27 -3.09
C PRO A 71 -15.82 -13.23 -2.81
N HIS A 72 -15.42 -13.71 -1.63
CA HIS A 72 -14.03 -13.74 -1.20
C HIS A 72 -13.13 -14.31 -2.29
N LYS A 73 -12.38 -13.46 -2.97
CA LYS A 73 -11.21 -13.89 -3.73
C LYS A 73 -10.10 -14.17 -2.73
N THR A 74 -9.46 -15.32 -2.84
CA THR A 74 -8.40 -15.76 -1.93
C THR A 74 -7.11 -14.92 -2.02
N ASN A 75 -7.05 -13.90 -2.90
CA ASN A 75 -5.83 -13.17 -3.21
C ASN A 75 -6.07 -11.66 -3.30
N ILE A 76 -6.90 -11.08 -2.44
CA ILE A 76 -7.02 -9.62 -2.35
C ILE A 76 -5.78 -9.03 -1.66
N MET A 77 -5.40 -7.83 -2.05
CA MET A 77 -4.24 -7.11 -1.52
C MET A 77 -4.63 -6.10 -0.45
N ALA A 78 -5.88 -5.61 -0.48
CA ALA A 78 -6.38 -4.61 0.46
C ALA A 78 -7.90 -4.70 0.62
N ILE A 79 -8.41 -4.11 1.69
CA ILE A 79 -9.83 -3.80 1.86
C ILE A 79 -10.11 -2.45 1.21
N GLY A 80 -11.18 -2.33 0.50
CA GLY A 80 -11.60 -1.09 -0.16
C GLY A 80 -12.00 -1.30 -1.63
N GLU A 81 -12.44 -0.28 -2.27
CA GLU A 81 -12.58 1.09 -1.75
C GLU A 81 -13.71 1.16 -0.70
N SER A 82 -13.42 1.69 0.49
CA SER A 82 -14.39 1.80 1.58
C SER A 82 -14.23 3.15 2.29
N GLY A 83 -15.29 3.66 2.91
CA GLY A 83 -15.14 4.94 3.59
C GLY A 83 -16.43 5.68 3.90
N LEU A 84 -16.29 7.00 4.03
CA LEU A 84 -17.36 7.91 4.45
C LEU A 84 -17.42 9.14 3.53
N ASP A 85 -18.59 9.43 3.02
CA ASP A 85 -18.85 10.61 2.18
C ASP A 85 -20.09 11.35 2.67
N ARG A 86 -19.90 12.56 3.21
CA ARG A 86 -21.03 13.41 3.67
C ARG A 86 -21.76 14.10 2.55
N LEU A 87 -21.32 13.96 1.30
CA LEU A 87 -21.92 14.62 0.14
C LEU A 87 -22.70 13.67 -0.76
N CYS A 88 -22.62 12.34 -0.55
CA CYS A 88 -23.39 11.38 -1.33
C CYS A 88 -24.79 11.14 -0.74
N ASP A 89 -25.68 10.56 -1.56
CA ASP A 89 -27.09 10.32 -1.19
C ASP A 89 -27.27 9.13 -0.21
N THR A 90 -26.26 8.29 -0.03
CA THR A 90 -26.34 7.15 0.90
C THR A 90 -26.46 7.64 2.34
N PRO A 91 -27.45 7.15 3.12
CA PRO A 91 -27.61 7.56 4.51
C PRO A 91 -26.34 7.38 5.33
N TYR A 92 -25.92 8.44 6.02
CA TYR A 92 -24.61 8.48 6.69
C TYR A 92 -24.44 7.47 7.83
N ASP A 93 -25.51 7.14 8.53
CA ASP A 93 -25.57 6.09 9.55
C ASP A 93 -25.27 4.70 8.96
N GLN A 94 -25.77 4.42 7.76
CA GLN A 94 -25.44 3.18 7.05
C GLN A 94 -23.98 3.14 6.62
N GLN A 95 -23.44 4.27 6.14
CA GLN A 95 -22.01 4.36 5.82
C GLN A 95 -21.15 4.08 7.07
N LEU A 96 -21.50 4.65 8.22
CA LEU A 96 -20.78 4.42 9.48
C LEU A 96 -20.77 2.94 9.88
N LEU A 97 -21.91 2.25 9.76
CA LEU A 97 -22.02 0.81 10.07
C LEU A 97 -21.11 -0.01 9.16
N VAL A 98 -21.23 0.21 7.86
CA VAL A 98 -20.43 -0.51 6.86
C VAL A 98 -18.94 -0.23 7.01
N PHE A 99 -18.56 1.02 7.20
CA PHE A 99 -17.15 1.36 7.36
C PHE A 99 -16.53 0.74 8.61
N ARG A 100 -17.27 0.64 9.72
CA ARG A 100 -16.81 -0.09 10.92
C ARG A 100 -16.56 -1.58 10.64
N GLU A 101 -17.43 -2.21 9.88
CA GLU A 101 -17.24 -3.61 9.47
C GLU A 101 -16.01 -3.77 8.59
N GLU A 102 -15.79 -2.88 7.61
CA GLU A 102 -14.63 -2.94 6.72
C GLU A 102 -13.31 -2.70 7.47
N VAL A 103 -13.29 -1.78 8.44
CA VAL A 103 -12.12 -1.59 9.32
C VAL A 103 -11.85 -2.84 10.15
N ALA A 104 -12.88 -3.49 10.70
CA ALA A 104 -12.72 -4.73 11.46
C ALA A 104 -12.20 -5.89 10.56
N ILE A 105 -12.69 -5.99 9.33
CA ILE A 105 -12.22 -6.99 8.35
C ILE A 105 -10.74 -6.71 7.97
N SER A 106 -10.36 -5.45 7.78
CA SER A 106 -8.97 -5.06 7.53
C SER A 106 -8.03 -5.54 8.65
N GLU A 107 -8.42 -5.37 9.91
CA GLU A 107 -7.66 -5.87 11.07
C GLU A 107 -7.61 -7.40 11.12
N GLU A 108 -8.73 -8.08 10.90
CA GLU A 108 -8.82 -9.55 10.91
C GLU A 108 -7.93 -10.18 9.85
N LEU A 109 -7.95 -9.63 8.64
CA LEU A 109 -7.20 -10.15 7.50
C LEU A 109 -5.77 -9.59 7.43
N GLN A 110 -5.40 -8.66 8.31
CA GLN A 110 -4.11 -7.97 8.32
C GLN A 110 -3.78 -7.30 6.97
N LEU A 111 -4.79 -6.71 6.35
CA LEU A 111 -4.68 -6.03 5.06
C LEU A 111 -4.81 -4.51 5.22
N PRO A 112 -4.10 -3.69 4.43
CA PRO A 112 -4.33 -2.25 4.40
C PRO A 112 -5.74 -1.93 3.89
N LEU A 113 -6.22 -0.70 4.18
CA LEU A 113 -7.53 -0.24 3.77
C LEU A 113 -7.40 0.98 2.84
N PHE A 114 -7.98 0.90 1.63
CA PHE A 114 -8.17 2.05 0.74
C PHE A 114 -9.39 2.85 1.21
N LEU A 115 -9.12 4.09 1.59
CA LEU A 115 -10.09 4.98 2.20
C LEU A 115 -10.62 6.01 1.21
N HIS A 116 -11.92 5.98 0.96
CA HIS A 116 -12.68 7.10 0.42
C HIS A 116 -13.13 8.03 1.56
N CYS A 117 -12.72 9.29 1.57
CA CYS A 117 -13.09 10.18 2.67
C CYS A 117 -13.42 11.58 2.20
N VAL A 118 -14.71 11.94 2.28
CA VAL A 118 -15.21 13.27 1.95
C VAL A 118 -15.87 13.91 3.17
N ARG A 119 -15.20 14.94 3.73
CA ARG A 119 -15.67 15.72 4.91
C ARG A 119 -15.98 14.87 6.15
N ALA A 120 -15.30 13.73 6.34
CA ALA A 120 -15.63 12.75 7.37
C ALA A 120 -14.44 12.22 8.18
N ILE A 121 -13.29 12.90 8.10
CA ILE A 121 -12.04 12.38 8.70
C ILE A 121 -12.12 12.18 10.21
N ASP A 122 -12.87 13.03 10.92
CA ASP A 122 -13.03 12.91 12.36
C ASP A 122 -13.74 11.59 12.75
N ASP A 123 -14.74 11.18 11.97
CA ASP A 123 -15.41 9.89 12.15
C ASP A 123 -14.52 8.70 11.79
N VAL A 124 -13.70 8.82 10.75
CA VAL A 124 -12.69 7.82 10.41
C VAL A 124 -11.72 7.61 11.59
N LEU A 125 -11.16 8.68 12.13
CA LEU A 125 -10.25 8.63 13.27
C LEU A 125 -10.93 8.07 14.53
N ARG A 126 -12.17 8.48 14.79
CA ARG A 126 -12.96 7.96 15.91
C ARG A 126 -13.18 6.46 15.79
N ILE A 127 -13.62 5.96 14.63
CA ILE A 127 -13.84 4.53 14.38
C ILE A 127 -12.53 3.76 14.52
N ARG A 128 -11.44 4.26 13.93
CA ARG A 128 -10.11 3.66 14.08
C ARG A 128 -9.70 3.52 15.54
N HIS A 129 -9.91 4.57 16.33
CA HIS A 129 -9.58 4.57 17.75
C HIS A 129 -10.46 3.59 18.54
N GLU A 130 -11.79 3.61 18.35
CA GLU A 130 -12.75 2.74 19.03
C GLU A 130 -12.49 1.25 18.76
N LEU A 131 -12.07 0.91 17.53
CA LEU A 131 -11.73 -0.46 17.12
C LEU A 131 -10.28 -0.84 17.42
N HIS A 132 -9.47 0.07 17.97
CA HIS A 132 -8.02 -0.11 18.18
C HIS A 132 -7.29 -0.54 16.89
N ALA A 133 -7.78 -0.08 15.75
CA ALA A 133 -7.30 -0.50 14.45
C ALA A 133 -5.88 0.03 14.17
N ARG A 134 -5.02 -0.84 13.63
CA ARG A 134 -3.59 -0.58 13.42
C ARG A 134 -3.15 -0.73 11.97
N GLN A 135 -3.96 -1.41 11.14
CA GLN A 135 -3.61 -1.60 9.74
C GLN A 135 -3.43 -0.25 9.03
N PRO A 136 -2.52 -0.17 8.05
CA PRO A 136 -2.33 1.04 7.26
C PRO A 136 -3.64 1.49 6.60
N ILE A 137 -3.90 2.79 6.65
CA ILE A 137 -4.99 3.41 5.88
C ILE A 137 -4.37 4.18 4.72
N ILE A 138 -4.78 3.87 3.50
CA ILE A 138 -4.38 4.54 2.28
C ILE A 138 -5.52 5.49 1.90
N TRP A 139 -5.33 6.78 2.16
CA TRP A 139 -6.30 7.78 1.69
C TRP A 139 -6.06 8.04 0.21
N HIS A 140 -6.92 7.44 -0.63
CA HIS A 140 -6.85 7.63 -2.07
C HIS A 140 -7.39 9.01 -2.47
N GLY A 141 -7.02 9.50 -3.66
CA GLY A 141 -7.47 10.80 -4.16
C GLY A 141 -7.15 11.98 -3.25
N TYR A 142 -6.03 11.95 -2.51
CA TYR A 142 -5.76 12.95 -1.49
C TYR A 142 -5.55 14.36 -2.08
N ARG A 143 -6.44 15.29 -1.70
CA ARG A 143 -6.39 16.72 -2.08
C ARG A 143 -6.41 17.66 -0.89
N GLY A 144 -6.24 17.11 0.32
CA GLY A 144 -6.29 17.84 1.57
C GLY A 144 -5.14 18.83 1.78
N SER A 145 -5.16 19.52 2.91
CA SER A 145 -4.12 20.49 3.28
C SER A 145 -2.89 19.80 3.88
N THR A 146 -1.76 20.51 3.89
CA THR A 146 -0.54 20.11 4.61
C THR A 146 -0.82 19.86 6.09
N GLN A 147 -1.55 20.75 6.74
CA GLN A 147 -1.89 20.59 8.16
C GLN A 147 -2.67 19.30 8.43
N GLN A 148 -3.65 18.97 7.59
CA GLN A 148 -4.42 17.73 7.72
C GLN A 148 -3.52 16.50 7.51
N LEU A 149 -2.66 16.53 6.51
CA LEU A 149 -1.69 15.46 6.26
C LEU A 149 -0.80 15.22 7.48
N GLU A 150 -0.19 16.27 8.02
CA GLU A 150 0.70 16.21 9.18
C GLU A 150 -0.01 15.67 10.44
N GLN A 151 -1.30 16.01 10.63
CA GLN A 151 -2.10 15.48 11.72
C GLN A 151 -2.38 13.98 11.58
N LEU A 152 -2.44 13.46 10.36
CA LEU A 152 -2.78 12.06 10.10
C LEU A 152 -1.58 11.12 10.04
N LEU A 153 -0.38 11.63 9.78
CA LEU A 153 0.84 10.82 9.73
C LEU A 153 1.05 9.93 10.98
N PRO A 154 0.87 10.42 12.22
CA PRO A 154 1.02 9.60 13.43
C PRO A 154 0.00 8.47 13.55
N HIS A 155 -1.08 8.53 12.78
CA HIS A 155 -2.16 7.55 12.79
C HIS A 155 -2.00 6.45 11.72
N GLY A 156 -0.82 6.32 11.10
CA GLY A 156 -0.55 5.23 10.14
C GLY A 156 -1.17 5.44 8.76
N PHE A 157 -1.43 6.69 8.38
CA PHE A 157 -1.94 7.02 7.06
C PHE A 157 -0.83 7.04 6.00
N TYR A 158 -1.19 6.57 4.81
CA TYR A 158 -0.53 6.79 3.54
C TYR A 158 -1.43 7.67 2.69
N PHE A 159 -0.83 8.45 1.79
CA PHE A 159 -1.57 9.42 0.97
C PHE A 159 -1.29 9.14 -0.50
N SER A 160 -2.34 8.77 -1.22
CA SER A 160 -2.25 8.53 -2.66
C SER A 160 -2.71 9.77 -3.42
N PHE A 161 -1.85 10.25 -4.31
CA PHE A 161 -2.03 11.48 -5.06
C PHE A 161 -2.30 11.17 -6.53
N GLY A 162 -3.43 11.66 -7.04
CA GLY A 162 -3.74 11.67 -8.46
C GLY A 162 -3.29 12.96 -9.15
N HIS A 163 -3.63 13.16 -10.42
CA HIS A 163 -3.22 14.32 -11.23
C HIS A 163 -3.65 15.70 -10.64
N HIS A 164 -4.69 15.74 -9.84
CA HIS A 164 -5.24 16.97 -9.22
C HIS A 164 -4.83 17.13 -7.76
N PHE A 165 -3.56 17.07 -7.45
CA PHE A 165 -3.06 17.15 -6.07
C PHE A 165 -2.89 18.59 -5.55
N ASN A 166 -2.88 18.73 -4.22
CA ASN A 166 -2.43 19.93 -3.54
C ASN A 166 -0.89 19.94 -3.49
N ALA A 167 -0.25 20.86 -4.22
CA ALA A 167 1.20 20.91 -4.34
C ALA A 167 1.92 21.10 -2.98
N LYS A 168 1.34 21.86 -2.04
CA LYS A 168 1.93 22.05 -0.71
C LYS A 168 1.83 20.77 0.13
N ALA A 169 0.73 20.05 0.05
CA ALA A 169 0.57 18.78 0.72
C ALA A 169 1.50 17.72 0.12
N LEU A 170 1.62 17.66 -1.22
CA LEU A 170 2.58 16.80 -1.89
C LEU A 170 4.02 17.07 -1.43
N GLN A 171 4.42 18.34 -1.32
CA GLN A 171 5.75 18.74 -0.84
C GLN A 171 6.02 18.32 0.61
N ALA A 172 5.02 18.38 1.47
CA ALA A 172 5.13 18.02 2.89
C ALA A 172 5.03 16.52 3.16
N CYS A 173 4.44 15.75 2.23
CA CYS A 173 4.26 14.32 2.42
C CYS A 173 5.62 13.59 2.48
N PRO A 174 5.93 12.81 3.54
CA PRO A 174 7.11 11.97 3.56
C PRO A 174 7.07 10.97 2.39
N LEU A 175 8.22 10.73 1.75
CA LEU A 175 8.29 9.84 0.58
C LEU A 175 7.87 8.41 0.90
N ASP A 176 8.10 7.94 2.14
CA ASP A 176 7.68 6.64 2.63
C ASP A 176 6.19 6.55 3.00
N ARG A 177 5.45 7.64 2.83
CA ARG A 177 3.99 7.73 3.02
C ARG A 177 3.25 8.19 1.76
N LEU A 178 4.00 8.46 0.70
CA LEU A 178 3.50 8.94 -0.57
C LEU A 178 3.21 7.79 -1.53
N LEU A 179 2.04 7.80 -2.15
CA LEU A 179 1.62 6.88 -3.21
C LEU A 179 1.09 7.70 -4.40
N LEU A 180 1.03 7.09 -5.57
CA LEU A 180 0.56 7.72 -6.80
C LEU A 180 -0.51 6.85 -7.47
N GLU A 181 -1.53 7.49 -8.03
CA GLU A 181 -2.68 6.81 -8.61
C GLU A 181 -3.29 7.54 -9.79
N THR A 182 -4.02 6.83 -10.63
CA THR A 182 -4.85 7.43 -11.66
C THR A 182 -6.33 7.51 -11.31
N ASP A 183 -6.81 6.65 -10.39
CA ASP A 183 -8.22 6.56 -10.00
C ASP A 183 -9.11 6.27 -11.23
N ASP A 184 -10.07 7.15 -11.55
CA ASP A 184 -10.92 7.10 -12.74
C ASP A 184 -10.31 7.78 -13.98
N ASP A 185 -9.11 8.37 -13.87
CA ASP A 185 -8.48 9.11 -14.96
C ASP A 185 -7.83 8.18 -16.00
N SER A 186 -8.59 7.82 -17.01
CA SER A 186 -8.09 7.02 -18.15
C SER A 186 -7.35 7.83 -19.23
N LEU A 187 -7.35 9.16 -19.12
CA LEU A 187 -6.77 10.06 -20.13
C LEU A 187 -5.30 10.35 -19.86
N HIS A 188 -4.93 10.53 -18.59
CA HIS A 188 -3.58 10.88 -18.18
C HIS A 188 -2.88 9.66 -17.61
N PRO A 189 -1.86 9.13 -18.29
CA PRO A 189 -1.19 7.92 -17.84
C PRO A 189 -0.35 8.17 -16.60
N ILE A 190 -0.18 7.13 -15.80
CA ILE A 190 0.54 7.19 -14.50
C ILE A 190 1.99 7.70 -14.64
N ASN A 191 2.69 7.40 -15.74
CA ASN A 191 4.06 7.87 -15.96
C ASN A 191 4.17 9.41 -16.01
N GLU A 192 3.18 10.10 -16.56
CA GLU A 192 3.15 11.57 -16.57
C GLU A 192 3.00 12.13 -15.15
N LEU A 193 2.21 11.46 -14.31
CA LEU A 193 2.09 11.82 -12.90
C LEU A 193 3.43 11.66 -12.16
N TYR A 194 4.14 10.54 -12.39
CA TYR A 194 5.48 10.32 -11.80
C TYR A 194 6.46 11.40 -12.21
N GLU A 195 6.50 11.78 -13.49
CA GLU A 195 7.38 12.85 -14.00
C GLU A 195 7.06 14.19 -13.33
N ASN A 196 5.77 14.56 -13.26
CA ASN A 196 5.33 15.78 -12.58
C ASN A 196 5.70 15.77 -11.10
N VAL A 197 5.42 14.67 -10.38
CA VAL A 197 5.73 14.56 -8.95
C VAL A 197 7.24 14.60 -8.71
N ALA A 198 8.06 13.91 -9.51
CA ALA A 198 9.52 13.95 -9.39
C ALA A 198 10.04 15.40 -9.54
N GLN A 199 9.52 16.14 -10.54
CA GLN A 199 9.84 17.56 -10.74
C GLN A 199 9.42 18.41 -9.54
N GLN A 200 8.19 18.29 -9.08
CA GLN A 200 7.66 19.03 -7.92
C GLN A 200 8.46 18.74 -6.65
N ARG A 201 8.91 17.50 -6.45
CA ARG A 201 9.67 17.07 -5.28
C ARG A 201 11.17 17.33 -5.40
N HIS A 202 11.66 17.83 -6.55
CA HIS A 202 13.09 18.05 -6.84
C HIS A 202 13.95 16.79 -6.66
N ILE A 203 13.43 15.63 -7.05
CA ILE A 203 14.12 14.34 -7.03
C ILE A 203 14.17 13.73 -8.43
N THR A 204 15.07 12.77 -8.65
CA THR A 204 15.10 12.05 -9.92
C THR A 204 13.91 11.10 -10.04
N LEU A 205 13.43 10.91 -11.26
CA LEU A 205 12.35 9.95 -11.56
C LEU A 205 12.70 8.54 -11.06
N ASP A 206 13.95 8.11 -11.22
CA ASP A 206 14.42 6.81 -10.74
C ASP A 206 14.37 6.67 -9.22
N SER A 207 14.65 7.76 -8.50
CA SER A 207 14.52 7.77 -7.04
C SER A 207 13.07 7.63 -6.60
N LEU A 208 12.15 8.32 -7.29
CA LEU A 208 10.72 8.22 -7.02
C LEU A 208 10.20 6.81 -7.31
N VAL A 209 10.52 6.26 -8.48
CA VAL A 209 10.12 4.89 -8.85
C VAL A 209 10.60 3.87 -7.81
N ARG A 210 11.88 3.92 -7.41
CA ARG A 210 12.40 3.04 -6.35
C ARG A 210 11.66 3.20 -5.03
N GLN A 211 11.30 4.43 -4.65
CA GLN A 211 10.54 4.66 -3.42
C GLN A 211 9.13 4.07 -3.51
N MET A 212 8.46 4.21 -4.65
CA MET A 212 7.14 3.61 -4.85
C MET A 212 7.17 2.08 -4.76
N HIS A 213 8.20 1.43 -5.32
CA HIS A 213 8.40 -0.01 -5.12
C HIS A 213 8.63 -0.37 -3.64
N THR A 214 9.42 0.42 -2.91
CA THR A 214 9.61 0.21 -1.47
C THR A 214 8.29 0.32 -0.72
N ASN A 215 7.49 1.36 -1.01
CA ASN A 215 6.19 1.57 -0.38
C ASN A 215 5.21 0.43 -0.71
N PHE A 216 5.20 -0.05 -1.97
CA PHE A 216 4.41 -1.20 -2.38
C PHE A 216 4.77 -2.44 -1.57
N HIS A 217 6.03 -2.77 -1.48
CA HIS A 217 6.47 -3.94 -0.68
C HIS A 217 6.15 -3.78 0.80
N THR A 218 6.30 -2.58 1.35
CA THR A 218 5.96 -2.31 2.76
C THR A 218 4.48 -2.55 3.04
N LEU A 219 3.61 -2.13 2.12
CA LEU A 219 2.16 -2.22 2.32
C LEU A 219 1.59 -3.61 2.02
N PHE A 220 2.13 -4.31 1.01
CA PHE A 220 1.47 -5.47 0.41
C PHE A 220 2.27 -6.78 0.48
N SER A 221 3.51 -6.78 1.02
CA SER A 221 4.31 -8.01 1.12
C SER A 221 4.09 -8.80 2.40
N LEU A 222 3.52 -8.20 3.44
CA LEU A 222 3.29 -8.87 4.73
C LEU A 222 2.18 -9.93 4.69
N SER A 223 1.39 -10.00 3.61
CA SER A 223 0.24 -10.90 3.49
C SER A 223 0.59 -12.31 2.94
N ARG A 224 1.86 -12.66 2.72
CA ARG A 224 2.26 -13.92 2.04
C ARG A 224 3.06 -14.90 2.89
N GLU A 225 3.29 -14.63 4.17
CA GLU A 225 4.04 -15.53 5.07
C GLU A 225 3.15 -16.17 6.16
N THR A 226 2.01 -16.75 5.76
CA THR A 226 1.25 -17.67 6.65
C THR A 226 0.79 -18.89 5.89
#